data_71b153425950c121dbf9f27cd5cd64b5
#
_entry.id   71b153425950c121dbf9f27cd5cd64b5
#
_cell.length_a   1.000
_cell.length_b   1.000
_cell.length_c   1.000
_cell.angle_alpha   90.00
_cell.angle_beta   90.00
_cell.angle_gamma   90.00
#
_symmetry.space_group_name_H-M   'P 1'
#
loop_
_entity.id
_entity.type
_entity.pdbx_description
1 polymer ?
#
loop_
_entity_poly.entity_id
_entity_poly.type
_entity_poly.pdbx_seq_one_letter_code
_entity_poly.pdbx_strand_id
1 'polypeptide(L)'
;MRKIWQEDVISDLSSFRNLKNQYKQIIPEIIRFVEVNQPILKEWVLDKWVEDRNMGRVQLWDGSWTVIPMPLNPVGTTATEEDFELSEMVSFVELFNTTIEKVQEVLPKLTESMEQLCPTFYNAIKEDVDGQLLKSCTISKLSPGTKINPHSGDIDSLRLHYPIIEDGGAWLSVRGRKRTWKVGELFAFHDHDKHWAQHNGKHDRIVVIMDYALSQLEERGIFIEKWEEELAI
;
A
#
# COMPACT_ATOMS: atom_id res chain seq x y z
N MET A 1 24.46 7.64 8.33
CA MET A 1 23.51 7.88 7.22
C MET A 1 22.44 6.80 7.30
N ARG A 2 21.18 7.16 7.58
CA ARG A 2 20.08 6.20 7.76
C ARG A 2 19.92 5.32 6.52
N LYS A 3 19.68 4.03 6.74
CA LYS A 3 19.40 3.07 5.68
C LYS A 3 18.06 3.41 5.02
N ILE A 4 18.01 3.53 3.70
CA ILE A 4 16.78 3.87 2.96
C ILE A 4 15.85 2.65 2.86
N TRP A 5 16.43 1.50 2.51
CA TRP A 5 15.70 0.26 2.34
C TRP A 5 15.75 -0.54 3.64
N GLN A 6 14.59 -0.95 4.15
CA GLN A 6 14.40 -1.46 5.51
C GLN A 6 14.04 -2.96 5.56
N GLU A 7 14.34 -3.73 4.49
CA GLU A 7 13.97 -5.14 4.43
C GLU A 7 14.52 -6.00 5.55
N ASP A 8 15.73 -5.69 6.01
CA ASP A 8 16.40 -6.47 7.07
C ASP A 8 15.64 -6.35 8.39
N VAL A 9 15.03 -5.18 8.63
CA VAL A 9 14.34 -4.89 9.90
C VAL A 9 13.02 -5.65 9.98
N ILE A 10 12.30 -5.74 8.85
CA ILE A 10 11.00 -6.42 8.78
C ILE A 10 11.12 -7.91 8.44
N SER A 11 12.34 -8.40 8.16
CA SER A 11 12.57 -9.83 7.85
C SER A 11 12.17 -10.77 8.99
N ASP A 12 12.10 -10.25 10.22
CA ASP A 12 11.69 -11.00 11.41
C ASP A 12 10.18 -11.11 11.56
N LEU A 13 9.38 -10.30 10.82
CA LEU A 13 7.93 -10.47 10.77
C LEU A 13 7.55 -11.80 10.11
N SER A 14 6.61 -12.51 10.72
CA SER A 14 6.09 -13.77 10.15
C SER A 14 5.43 -13.53 8.79
N SER A 15 4.68 -12.44 8.65
CA SER A 15 4.06 -12.04 7.38
C SER A 15 5.09 -11.86 6.27
N PHE A 16 6.20 -11.18 6.52
CA PHE A 16 7.25 -11.00 5.52
C PHE A 16 7.81 -12.34 5.03
N ARG A 17 8.10 -13.27 5.97
CA ARG A 17 8.56 -14.63 5.64
C ARG A 17 7.51 -15.42 4.87
N ASN A 18 6.24 -15.34 5.29
CA ASN A 18 5.13 -16.04 4.66
C ASN A 18 4.90 -15.54 3.23
N LEU A 19 4.85 -14.23 3.02
CA LEU A 19 4.72 -13.61 1.69
C LEU A 19 5.85 -14.05 0.75
N LYS A 20 7.09 -14.03 1.26
CA LYS A 20 8.27 -14.44 0.51
C LYS A 20 8.25 -15.93 0.14
N ASN A 21 7.82 -16.79 1.06
CA ASN A 21 7.84 -18.24 0.84
C ASN A 21 6.66 -18.72 -0.03
N GLN A 22 5.54 -18.02 0.01
CA GLN A 22 4.28 -18.42 -0.65
C GLN A 22 3.99 -17.61 -1.94
N TYR A 23 4.96 -16.83 -2.45
CA TYR A 23 4.73 -15.92 -3.58
C TYR A 23 4.13 -16.60 -4.82
N LYS A 24 4.50 -17.86 -5.10
CA LYS A 24 3.98 -18.61 -6.25
C LYS A 24 2.49 -18.90 -6.16
N GLN A 25 1.94 -18.97 -4.95
CA GLN A 25 0.52 -19.17 -4.69
C GLN A 25 -0.21 -17.83 -4.62
N ILE A 26 0.41 -16.83 -3.99
CA ILE A 26 -0.18 -15.51 -3.76
C ILE A 26 -0.33 -14.71 -5.07
N ILE A 27 0.67 -14.74 -5.95
CA ILE A 27 0.62 -13.94 -7.18
C ILE A 27 -0.62 -14.23 -8.03
N PRO A 28 -0.98 -15.48 -8.37
CA PRO A 28 -2.20 -15.74 -9.13
C PRO A 28 -3.48 -15.38 -8.38
N GLU A 29 -3.51 -15.46 -7.03
CA GLU A 29 -4.65 -15.00 -6.22
C GLU A 29 -4.88 -13.50 -6.41
N ILE A 30 -3.83 -12.69 -6.27
CA ILE A 30 -3.89 -11.23 -6.42
C ILE A 30 -4.28 -10.85 -7.85
N ILE A 31 -3.71 -11.50 -8.86
CA ILE A 31 -4.08 -11.26 -10.27
C ILE A 31 -5.56 -11.53 -10.47
N ARG A 32 -6.06 -12.66 -9.98
CA ARG A 32 -7.48 -13.02 -10.08
C ARG A 32 -8.39 -12.03 -9.36
N PHE A 33 -7.99 -11.58 -8.17
CA PHE A 33 -8.71 -10.56 -7.41
C PHE A 33 -8.84 -9.26 -8.22
N VAL A 34 -7.75 -8.79 -8.82
CA VAL A 34 -7.74 -7.57 -9.65
C VAL A 34 -8.67 -7.74 -10.87
N GLU A 35 -8.60 -8.86 -11.57
CA GLU A 35 -9.43 -9.13 -12.75
C GLU A 35 -10.93 -9.14 -12.43
N VAL A 36 -11.32 -9.85 -11.36
CA VAL A 36 -12.72 -9.98 -10.94
C VAL A 36 -13.29 -8.65 -10.47
N ASN A 37 -12.50 -7.85 -9.75
CA ASN A 37 -12.98 -6.59 -9.18
C ASN A 37 -12.76 -5.37 -10.09
N GLN A 38 -12.15 -5.54 -11.25
CA GLN A 38 -11.90 -4.44 -12.19
C GLN A 38 -13.14 -3.62 -12.57
N PRO A 39 -14.35 -4.18 -12.74
CA PRO A 39 -15.55 -3.39 -13.01
C PRO A 39 -15.90 -2.41 -11.87
N ILE A 40 -15.77 -2.86 -10.64
CA ILE A 40 -16.01 -2.03 -9.43
C ILE A 40 -14.99 -0.88 -9.39
N LEU A 41 -13.74 -1.18 -9.73
CA LEU A 41 -12.60 -0.27 -9.60
C LEU A 41 -12.55 0.81 -10.68
N LYS A 42 -13.18 0.61 -11.82
CA LYS A 42 -13.27 1.63 -12.88
C LYS A 42 -14.06 2.86 -12.44
N GLU A 43 -14.95 2.70 -11.46
CA GLU A 43 -15.74 3.79 -10.91
C GLU A 43 -14.99 4.57 -9.82
N TRP A 44 -13.88 4.03 -9.32
CA TRP A 44 -13.07 4.61 -8.26
C TRP A 44 -11.82 5.26 -8.86
N VAL A 45 -11.93 6.54 -9.12
CA VAL A 45 -10.83 7.32 -9.69
C VAL A 45 -10.19 8.11 -8.56
N LEU A 46 -8.91 7.82 -8.27
CA LEU A 46 -8.10 8.65 -7.38
C LEU A 46 -8.12 10.12 -7.86
N ASP A 47 -8.27 11.06 -6.96
CA ASP A 47 -8.06 12.46 -7.31
C ASP A 47 -6.57 12.65 -7.68
N LYS A 48 -6.32 13.21 -8.85
CA LYS A 48 -4.96 13.53 -9.33
C LYS A 48 -4.31 14.66 -8.56
N TRP A 49 -5.09 15.39 -7.79
CA TRP A 49 -4.67 16.61 -7.12
C TRP A 49 -4.72 16.41 -5.61
N VAL A 50 -3.64 16.72 -4.96
CA VAL A 50 -3.52 16.72 -3.50
C VAL A 50 -3.14 18.11 -3.00
N GLU A 51 -3.54 18.43 -1.77
CA GLU A 51 -3.10 19.64 -1.07
C GLU A 51 -1.72 19.39 -0.45
N ASP A 52 -0.70 20.03 -1.01
CA ASP A 52 0.64 20.08 -0.42
C ASP A 52 0.75 21.28 0.53
N ARG A 53 1.29 21.07 1.73
CA ARG A 53 1.38 22.09 2.77
C ARG A 53 2.18 23.33 2.35
N ASN A 54 3.13 23.18 1.43
CA ASN A 54 4.04 24.26 1.00
C ASN A 54 3.69 24.81 -0.38
N MET A 55 3.06 24.02 -1.25
CA MET A 55 2.82 24.35 -2.64
C MET A 55 1.34 24.53 -3.01
N GLY A 56 0.42 24.28 -2.05
CA GLY A 56 -1.01 24.27 -2.32
C GLY A 56 -1.43 23.02 -3.17
N ARG A 57 -2.40 23.20 -4.04
CA ARG A 57 -2.93 22.10 -4.85
C ARG A 57 -1.95 21.68 -5.94
N VAL A 58 -1.39 20.48 -5.83
CA VAL A 58 -0.40 19.90 -6.75
C VAL A 58 -0.91 18.64 -7.42
N GLN A 59 -0.51 18.42 -8.66
CA GLN A 59 -0.81 17.16 -9.36
C GLN A 59 0.10 16.04 -8.88
N LEU A 60 -0.49 15.02 -8.25
CA LEU A 60 0.27 13.89 -7.69
C LEU A 60 0.76 12.92 -8.77
N TRP A 61 -0.03 12.69 -9.84
CA TRP A 61 0.42 11.80 -10.94
C TRP A 61 -0.07 12.25 -12.31
N ASP A 62 0.60 11.71 -13.33
CA ASP A 62 0.22 11.80 -14.73
C ASP A 62 0.15 10.39 -15.34
N GLY A 63 -0.72 10.18 -16.32
CA GLY A 63 -0.98 8.88 -16.91
C GLY A 63 -2.17 8.14 -16.27
N SER A 64 -2.05 6.85 -15.99
CA SER A 64 -3.10 6.01 -15.40
C SER A 64 -2.56 5.26 -14.17
N TRP A 65 -3.04 5.66 -13.01
CA TRP A 65 -2.78 5.01 -11.72
C TRP A 65 -4.09 4.59 -11.08
N THR A 66 -4.22 3.32 -10.77
CA THR A 66 -5.38 2.77 -10.07
C THR A 66 -4.91 2.18 -8.75
N VAL A 67 -5.59 2.52 -7.68
CA VAL A 67 -5.39 1.94 -6.34
C VAL A 67 -6.63 1.16 -5.96
N ILE A 68 -6.44 -0.05 -5.48
CA ILE A 68 -7.50 -0.96 -5.07
C ILE A 68 -7.32 -1.21 -3.59
N PRO A 69 -8.24 -0.77 -2.73
CA PRO A 69 -8.17 -1.12 -1.33
C PRO A 69 -8.37 -2.63 -1.16
N MET A 70 -7.59 -3.22 -0.27
CA MET A 70 -7.80 -4.57 0.22
C MET A 70 -8.28 -4.44 1.67
N PRO A 71 -9.57 -4.66 1.95
CA PRO A 71 -10.09 -4.55 3.30
C PRO A 71 -9.44 -5.59 4.20
N LEU A 72 -8.81 -5.14 5.29
CA LEU A 72 -8.01 -6.01 6.16
C LEU A 72 -8.76 -6.47 7.41
N ASN A 73 -9.88 -5.84 7.74
CA ASN A 73 -10.63 -6.22 8.93
C ASN A 73 -11.78 -7.15 8.62
N PRO A 74 -11.66 -8.41 9.09
CA PRO A 74 -12.85 -9.17 9.37
C PRO A 74 -13.52 -8.54 10.59
N VAL A 75 -14.82 -8.36 10.51
CA VAL A 75 -15.71 -8.04 11.62
C VAL A 75 -15.23 -8.73 12.90
N GLY A 76 -14.82 -7.95 13.93
CA GLY A 76 -14.54 -8.54 15.24
C GLY A 76 -13.39 -8.01 16.09
N THR A 77 -12.83 -6.82 15.85
CA THR A 77 -11.89 -6.21 16.79
C THR A 77 -12.58 -5.19 17.71
N THR A 78 -12.10 -5.09 18.95
CA THR A 78 -12.69 -4.42 20.13
C THR A 78 -12.85 -2.89 20.09
N ALA A 79 -12.56 -2.22 19.00
CA ALA A 79 -13.14 -0.91 18.70
C ALA A 79 -14.61 -1.15 18.31
N THR A 80 -15.53 -0.38 18.83
CA THR A 80 -16.94 -0.52 18.47
C THR A 80 -17.05 -0.45 16.95
N GLU A 81 -17.86 -1.33 16.34
CA GLU A 81 -18.07 -1.38 14.89
C GLU A 81 -18.29 0.02 14.28
N GLU A 82 -18.91 0.94 15.02
CA GLU A 82 -19.19 2.32 14.62
C GLU A 82 -17.93 3.21 14.54
N ASP A 83 -16.95 3.08 15.45
CA ASP A 83 -15.77 3.97 15.47
C ASP A 83 -14.73 3.58 14.42
N PHE A 84 -14.60 2.29 14.15
CA PHE A 84 -13.64 1.75 13.18
C PHE A 84 -14.15 1.94 11.75
N GLU A 85 -15.40 1.59 11.46
CA GLU A 85 -16.04 1.76 10.17
C GLU A 85 -16.02 3.23 9.71
N LEU A 86 -16.19 4.20 10.61
CA LEU A 86 -16.26 5.60 10.24
C LEU A 86 -14.89 6.16 9.84
N SER A 87 -13.81 5.83 10.55
CA SER A 87 -12.46 6.34 10.26
C SER A 87 -11.89 5.77 8.96
N GLU A 88 -12.10 4.49 8.68
CA GLU A 88 -11.71 3.89 7.40
C GLU A 88 -12.54 4.46 6.26
N MET A 89 -13.86 4.57 6.42
CA MET A 89 -14.74 5.14 5.39
C MET A 89 -14.36 6.58 5.05
N VAL A 90 -14.02 7.42 6.05
CA VAL A 90 -13.57 8.80 5.80
C VAL A 90 -12.27 8.80 4.98
N SER A 91 -11.31 7.98 5.33
CA SER A 91 -10.05 7.86 4.58
C SER A 91 -10.28 7.40 3.13
N PHE A 92 -11.20 6.48 2.90
CA PHE A 92 -11.58 6.06 1.54
C PHE A 92 -12.32 7.16 0.78
N VAL A 93 -13.24 7.88 1.42
CA VAL A 93 -13.98 9.00 0.81
C VAL A 93 -13.01 10.07 0.31
N GLU A 94 -12.03 10.44 1.13
CA GLU A 94 -11.02 11.43 0.77
C GLU A 94 -10.08 10.93 -0.34
N LEU A 95 -9.57 9.69 -0.22
CA LEU A 95 -8.62 9.13 -1.16
C LEU A 95 -9.23 8.95 -2.57
N PHE A 96 -10.49 8.54 -2.65
CA PHE A 96 -11.15 8.22 -3.92
C PHE A 96 -12.13 9.29 -4.40
N ASN A 97 -12.21 10.44 -3.72
CA ASN A 97 -13.18 11.49 -4.02
C ASN A 97 -14.58 10.91 -4.27
N THR A 98 -15.04 10.07 -3.38
CA THR A 98 -16.29 9.30 -3.46
C THR A 98 -17.25 9.69 -2.32
N THR A 99 -18.28 8.94 -2.05
CA THR A 99 -19.22 9.15 -0.95
C THR A 99 -19.20 7.99 0.03
N ILE A 100 -19.64 8.25 1.28
CA ILE A 100 -19.75 7.21 2.31
C ILE A 100 -20.68 6.08 1.84
N GLU A 101 -21.81 6.40 1.21
CA GLU A 101 -22.76 5.40 0.72
C GLU A 101 -22.11 4.47 -0.31
N LYS A 102 -21.26 5.04 -1.19
CA LYS A 102 -20.54 4.24 -2.19
C LYS A 102 -19.50 3.35 -1.55
N VAL A 103 -18.79 3.84 -0.53
CA VAL A 103 -17.83 3.03 0.26
C VAL A 103 -18.56 1.88 0.93
N GLN A 104 -19.68 2.14 1.63
CA GLN A 104 -20.51 1.12 2.29
C GLN A 104 -21.07 0.07 1.32
N GLU A 105 -21.36 0.44 0.08
CA GLU A 105 -21.80 -0.52 -0.94
C GLU A 105 -20.68 -1.45 -1.40
N VAL A 106 -19.46 -0.94 -1.52
CA VAL A 106 -18.36 -1.61 -2.23
C VAL A 106 -17.43 -2.38 -1.29
N LEU A 107 -17.11 -1.85 -0.10
CA LEU A 107 -16.20 -2.52 0.83
C LEU A 107 -16.62 -3.95 1.18
N PRO A 108 -17.89 -4.25 1.50
CA PRO A 108 -18.30 -5.63 1.81
C PRO A 108 -18.06 -6.59 0.64
N LYS A 109 -18.28 -6.13 -0.61
CA LYS A 109 -18.05 -6.94 -1.81
C LYS A 109 -16.57 -7.22 -2.02
N LEU A 110 -15.70 -6.24 -1.75
CA LEU A 110 -14.25 -6.41 -1.83
C LEU A 110 -13.74 -7.33 -0.73
N THR A 111 -14.29 -7.23 0.49
CA THR A 111 -13.95 -8.13 1.61
C THR A 111 -14.28 -9.57 1.27
N GLU A 112 -15.50 -9.85 0.85
CA GLU A 112 -15.93 -11.18 0.43
C GLU A 112 -15.06 -11.72 -0.72
N SER A 113 -14.80 -10.88 -1.70
CA SER A 113 -13.95 -11.23 -2.84
C SER A 113 -12.51 -11.54 -2.41
N MET A 114 -11.94 -10.78 -1.44
CA MET A 114 -10.61 -11.02 -0.93
C MET A 114 -10.52 -12.36 -0.17
N GLU A 115 -11.49 -12.65 0.70
CA GLU A 115 -11.56 -13.91 1.45
C GLU A 115 -11.64 -15.12 0.51
N GLN A 116 -12.43 -15.01 -0.57
CA GLN A 116 -12.61 -16.09 -1.53
C GLN A 116 -11.45 -16.27 -2.50
N LEU A 117 -10.84 -15.18 -2.96
CA LEU A 117 -9.86 -15.19 -4.04
C LEU A 117 -8.42 -15.09 -3.57
N CYS A 118 -8.17 -14.58 -2.35
CA CYS A 118 -6.83 -14.37 -1.81
C CYS A 118 -6.59 -15.08 -0.45
N PRO A 119 -7.02 -16.34 -0.25
CA PRO A 119 -6.91 -16.99 1.05
C PRO A 119 -5.45 -17.17 1.49
N THR A 120 -4.54 -17.48 0.58
CA THR A 120 -3.11 -17.65 0.91
C THR A 120 -2.49 -16.32 1.30
N PHE A 121 -2.79 -15.25 0.56
CA PHE A 121 -2.33 -13.90 0.88
C PHE A 121 -2.86 -13.44 2.24
N TYR A 122 -4.17 -13.56 2.48
CA TYR A 122 -4.78 -13.17 3.75
C TYR A 122 -4.17 -13.91 4.93
N ASN A 123 -4.04 -15.24 4.84
CA ASN A 123 -3.40 -16.03 5.88
C ASN A 123 -1.93 -15.66 6.11
N ALA A 124 -1.22 -15.23 5.07
CA ALA A 124 0.18 -14.82 5.20
C ALA A 124 0.35 -13.55 6.04
N ILE A 125 -0.63 -12.63 6.04
CA ILE A 125 -0.57 -11.35 6.76
C ILE A 125 -1.45 -11.31 8.00
N LYS A 126 -2.23 -12.36 8.27
CA LYS A 126 -3.27 -12.39 9.32
C LYS A 126 -2.75 -11.99 10.71
N GLU A 127 -1.57 -12.47 11.11
CA GLU A 127 -1.00 -12.13 12.41
C GLU A 127 -0.70 -10.63 12.56
N ASP A 128 -0.32 -9.96 11.48
CA ASP A 128 -0.04 -8.52 11.49
C ASP A 128 -1.34 -7.71 11.49
N VAL A 129 -2.39 -8.23 10.83
CA VAL A 129 -3.74 -7.65 10.87
C VAL A 129 -4.33 -7.77 12.28
N ASP A 130 -4.40 -9.00 12.82
CA ASP A 130 -4.93 -9.27 14.17
C ASP A 130 -4.16 -8.51 15.25
N GLY A 131 -2.88 -8.29 15.03
CA GLY A 131 -2.01 -7.54 15.93
C GLY A 131 -2.02 -6.01 15.70
N GLN A 132 -2.85 -5.50 14.81
CA GLN A 132 -2.96 -4.07 14.48
C GLN A 132 -1.64 -3.42 14.00
N LEU A 133 -0.70 -4.22 13.48
CA LEU A 133 0.55 -3.71 12.90
C LEU A 133 0.32 -3.08 11.53
N LEU A 134 -0.62 -3.64 10.78
CA LEU A 134 -0.91 -3.24 9.41
C LEU A 134 -2.00 -2.18 9.40
N LYS A 135 -1.64 -0.96 9.01
CA LYS A 135 -2.55 0.20 8.90
C LYS A 135 -3.41 0.13 7.65
N SER A 136 -2.80 -0.26 6.54
CA SER A 136 -3.48 -0.33 5.25
C SER A 136 -2.87 -1.37 4.33
N CYS A 137 -3.69 -1.89 3.43
CA CYS A 137 -3.25 -2.73 2.32
C CYS A 137 -3.97 -2.31 1.04
N THR A 138 -3.20 -2.05 0.00
CA THR A 138 -3.74 -1.63 -1.29
C THR A 138 -3.01 -2.31 -2.44
N ILE A 139 -3.70 -2.50 -3.55
CA ILE A 139 -3.08 -2.89 -4.81
C ILE A 139 -2.89 -1.65 -5.67
N SER A 140 -1.66 -1.32 -6.00
CA SER A 140 -1.29 -0.22 -6.87
C SER A 140 -0.99 -0.74 -8.28
N LYS A 141 -1.79 -0.30 -9.24
CA LYS A 141 -1.63 -0.61 -10.66
C LYS A 141 -1.20 0.65 -11.42
N LEU A 142 -0.03 0.61 -12.04
CA LEU A 142 0.46 1.66 -12.93
C LEU A 142 0.46 1.16 -14.37
N SER A 143 -0.18 1.90 -15.26
CA SER A 143 -0.09 1.64 -16.71
C SER A 143 1.16 2.27 -17.33
N PRO A 144 1.64 1.77 -18.48
CA PRO A 144 2.78 2.35 -19.20
C PRO A 144 2.66 3.86 -19.39
N GLY A 145 3.77 4.57 -19.23
CA GLY A 145 3.84 6.03 -19.34
C GLY A 145 3.43 6.79 -18.07
N THR A 146 2.93 6.10 -17.03
CA THR A 146 2.50 6.76 -15.78
C THR A 146 3.70 7.23 -14.97
N LYS A 147 3.57 8.43 -14.42
CA LYS A 147 4.50 9.05 -13.49
C LYS A 147 3.76 9.47 -12.22
N ILE A 148 4.29 9.07 -11.05
CA ILE A 148 3.91 9.60 -9.74
C ILE A 148 4.94 10.65 -9.36
N ASN A 149 4.49 11.88 -9.11
CA ASN A 149 5.38 13.00 -8.80
C ASN A 149 5.99 12.88 -7.39
N PRO A 150 7.11 13.57 -7.12
CA PRO A 150 7.72 13.57 -5.80
C PRO A 150 6.75 14.03 -4.70
N HIS A 151 6.56 13.20 -3.69
CA HIS A 151 5.72 13.48 -2.52
C HIS A 151 6.26 12.76 -1.29
N SER A 152 5.70 13.04 -0.14
CA SER A 152 5.93 12.36 1.13
C SER A 152 4.58 11.92 1.68
N GLY A 153 4.54 10.73 2.25
CA GLY A 153 3.34 10.20 2.88
C GLY A 153 3.36 10.34 4.40
N ASP A 154 2.78 9.36 5.09
CA ASP A 154 2.58 9.36 6.53
C ASP A 154 3.90 9.16 7.30
N ILE A 155 4.10 9.97 8.35
CA ILE A 155 5.30 9.93 9.21
C ILE A 155 5.38 8.66 10.05
N ASP A 156 4.24 8.10 10.44
CA ASP A 156 4.15 6.84 11.22
C ASP A 156 3.91 5.62 10.31
N SER A 157 4.48 5.61 9.10
CA SER A 157 4.32 4.49 8.17
C SER A 157 5.62 3.97 7.62
N LEU A 158 5.82 2.65 7.81
CA LEU A 158 6.77 1.85 7.05
C LEU A 158 6.01 1.21 5.88
N ARG A 159 6.30 1.65 4.67
CA ARG A 159 5.65 1.16 3.46
C ARG A 159 6.38 -0.03 2.87
N LEU A 160 5.71 -1.17 2.82
CA LEU A 160 6.19 -2.39 2.18
C LEU A 160 5.61 -2.53 0.78
N HIS A 161 6.45 -2.79 -0.21
CA HIS A 161 6.04 -3.12 -1.57
C HIS A 161 6.23 -4.61 -1.85
N TYR A 162 5.16 -5.25 -2.32
CA TYR A 162 5.16 -6.62 -2.78
C TYR A 162 4.80 -6.70 -4.26
N PRO A 163 5.81 -6.81 -5.16
CA PRO A 163 5.60 -6.80 -6.60
C PRO A 163 4.93 -8.09 -7.09
N ILE A 164 3.84 -7.93 -7.84
CA ILE A 164 3.02 -9.01 -8.41
C ILE A 164 3.24 -9.15 -9.91
N ILE A 165 3.22 -8.03 -10.65
CA ILE A 165 3.50 -7.96 -12.10
C ILE A 165 4.48 -6.83 -12.32
N GLU A 166 5.55 -7.11 -13.06
CA GLU A 166 6.57 -6.15 -13.44
C GLU A 166 7.35 -6.65 -14.68
N ASP A 167 7.58 -5.79 -15.63
CA ASP A 167 8.32 -6.08 -16.88
C ASP A 167 9.72 -5.44 -16.97
N GLY A 168 10.22 -4.89 -15.85
CA GLY A 168 11.50 -4.21 -15.76
C GLY A 168 11.48 -2.73 -16.17
N GLY A 169 10.31 -2.19 -16.54
CA GLY A 169 10.16 -0.82 -17.00
C GLY A 169 9.80 0.20 -15.93
N ALA A 170 9.38 -0.26 -14.75
CA ALA A 170 9.02 0.63 -13.67
C ALA A 170 10.14 0.76 -12.62
N TRP A 171 10.22 1.94 -12.00
CA TRP A 171 11.16 2.20 -10.92
C TRP A 171 10.61 3.20 -9.92
N LEU A 172 11.08 3.07 -8.67
CA LEU A 172 10.80 3.95 -7.55
C LEU A 172 12.10 4.66 -7.14
N SER A 173 12.00 5.94 -6.82
CA SER A 173 13.08 6.70 -6.17
C SER A 173 12.65 7.08 -4.77
N VAL A 174 13.47 6.78 -3.78
CA VAL A 174 13.30 7.20 -2.39
C VAL A 174 14.56 7.98 -2.01
N ARG A 175 14.41 9.24 -1.57
CA ARG A 175 15.54 10.14 -1.27
C ARG A 175 16.61 10.18 -2.36
N GLY A 176 16.19 10.14 -3.64
CA GLY A 176 17.06 10.12 -4.81
C GLY A 176 17.73 8.79 -5.13
N ARG A 177 17.51 7.74 -4.33
CA ARG A 177 18.01 6.40 -4.62
C ARG A 177 16.96 5.60 -5.38
N LYS A 178 17.29 5.16 -6.58
CA LYS A 178 16.40 4.39 -7.45
C LYS A 178 16.45 2.91 -7.15
N ARG A 179 15.28 2.27 -7.23
CA ARG A 179 15.11 0.82 -7.19
C ARG A 179 14.04 0.40 -8.21
N THR A 180 14.26 -0.70 -8.90
CA THR A 180 13.25 -1.39 -9.72
C THR A 180 12.53 -2.42 -8.87
N TRP A 181 11.30 -2.72 -9.22
CA TRP A 181 10.58 -3.85 -8.64
C TRP A 181 11.03 -5.14 -9.31
N LYS A 182 11.01 -6.23 -8.55
CA LYS A 182 11.19 -7.58 -9.07
C LYS A 182 10.14 -8.48 -8.44
N VAL A 183 9.44 -9.23 -9.25
CA VAL A 183 8.34 -10.10 -8.80
C VAL A 183 8.82 -11.02 -7.69
N GLY A 184 8.09 -11.02 -6.56
CA GLY A 184 8.41 -11.81 -5.36
C GLY A 184 9.52 -11.26 -4.47
N GLU A 185 10.21 -10.15 -4.84
CA GLU A 185 11.16 -9.46 -3.97
C GLU A 185 10.47 -8.31 -3.23
N LEU A 186 10.24 -8.52 -1.93
CA LEU A 186 9.67 -7.48 -1.07
C LEU A 186 10.74 -6.46 -0.69
N PHE A 187 10.32 -5.22 -0.52
CA PHE A 187 11.15 -4.19 0.08
C PHE A 187 10.31 -3.15 0.80
N ALA A 188 10.92 -2.47 1.76
CA ALA A 188 10.27 -1.45 2.56
C ALA A 188 11.09 -0.17 2.64
N PHE A 189 10.41 0.94 2.88
CA PHE A 189 10.98 2.26 3.12
C PHE A 189 10.03 3.09 3.99
N HIS A 190 10.52 4.16 4.61
CA HIS A 190 9.66 5.09 5.33
C HIS A 190 8.82 5.89 4.34
N ASP A 191 7.49 5.84 4.49
CA ASP A 191 6.58 6.55 3.58
C ASP A 191 6.75 8.07 3.62
N HIS A 192 7.21 8.61 4.76
CA HIS A 192 7.53 10.03 4.91
C HIS A 192 8.79 10.47 4.13
N ASP A 193 9.68 9.55 3.76
CA ASP A 193 10.81 9.88 2.89
C ASP A 193 10.30 10.30 1.51
N LYS A 194 10.78 11.44 0.99
CA LYS A 194 10.40 11.94 -0.33
C LYS A 194 10.62 10.87 -1.40
N HIS A 195 9.55 10.48 -2.06
CA HIS A 195 9.58 9.42 -3.05
C HIS A 195 8.73 9.73 -4.27
N TRP A 196 9.00 9.06 -5.37
CA TRP A 196 8.32 9.19 -6.64
C TRP A 196 8.56 7.96 -7.52
N ALA A 197 7.69 7.72 -8.51
CA ALA A 197 7.76 6.55 -9.36
C ALA A 197 7.53 6.91 -10.83
N GLN A 198 8.07 6.08 -11.73
CA GLN A 198 7.81 6.17 -13.16
C GLN A 198 7.75 4.79 -13.77
N HIS A 199 6.84 4.61 -14.71
CA HIS A 199 6.66 3.38 -15.45
C HIS A 199 6.87 3.57 -16.94
N ASN A 200 7.98 3.05 -17.47
CA ASN A 200 8.36 3.12 -18.89
C ASN A 200 8.26 1.75 -19.59
N GLY A 201 7.65 0.76 -18.92
CA GLY A 201 7.47 -0.59 -19.45
C GLY A 201 6.40 -0.69 -20.53
N LYS A 202 6.07 -1.92 -20.90
CA LYS A 202 5.06 -2.23 -21.95
C LYS A 202 3.75 -2.74 -21.39
N HIS A 203 3.75 -3.26 -20.20
CA HIS A 203 2.60 -3.87 -19.53
C HIS A 203 2.33 -3.19 -18.20
N ASP A 204 1.12 -3.32 -17.69
CA ASP A 204 0.78 -2.77 -16.37
C ASP A 204 1.69 -3.35 -15.27
N ARG A 205 2.18 -2.48 -14.39
CA ARG A 205 2.85 -2.89 -13.15
C ARG A 205 1.81 -3.02 -12.03
N ILE A 206 1.80 -4.14 -11.32
CA ILE A 206 0.95 -4.38 -10.16
C ILE A 206 1.82 -4.68 -8.94
N VAL A 207 1.59 -3.92 -7.87
CA VAL A 207 2.27 -4.06 -6.58
C VAL A 207 1.23 -4.01 -5.47
N VAL A 208 1.30 -4.94 -4.52
CA VAL A 208 0.59 -4.78 -3.24
C VAL A 208 1.43 -3.86 -2.37
N ILE A 209 0.81 -2.81 -1.86
CA ILE A 209 1.40 -1.86 -0.92
C ILE A 209 0.78 -2.12 0.45
N MET A 210 1.62 -2.29 1.46
CA MET A 210 1.22 -2.51 2.84
C MET A 210 1.90 -1.46 3.72
N ASP A 211 1.12 -0.74 4.50
CA ASP A 211 1.62 0.28 5.43
C ASP A 211 1.56 -0.25 6.86
N TYR A 212 2.71 -0.36 7.49
CA TYR A 212 2.87 -0.80 8.89
C TYR A 212 3.03 0.41 9.80
N ALA A 213 2.34 0.41 10.95
CA ALA A 213 2.51 1.44 11.97
C ALA A 213 3.89 1.33 12.62
N LEU A 214 4.74 2.35 12.46
CA LEU A 214 6.07 2.38 13.07
C LEU A 214 6.01 2.32 14.60
N SER A 215 5.06 3.04 15.20
CA SER A 215 4.80 3.03 16.64
C SER A 215 4.51 1.62 17.16
N GLN A 216 3.66 0.86 16.46
CA GLN A 216 3.32 -0.51 16.82
C GLN A 216 4.48 -1.50 16.62
N LEU A 217 5.29 -1.30 15.58
CA LEU A 217 6.50 -2.10 15.36
C LEU A 217 7.52 -1.91 16.50
N GLU A 218 7.70 -0.67 16.97
CA GLU A 218 8.57 -0.38 18.10
C GLU A 218 8.09 -1.01 19.42
N GLU A 219 6.79 -0.97 19.71
CA GLU A 219 6.21 -1.62 20.88
C GLU A 219 6.48 -3.13 20.90
N ARG A 220 6.67 -3.75 19.74
CA ARG A 220 7.08 -5.15 19.60
C ARG A 220 8.58 -5.38 19.57
N GLY A 221 9.38 -4.34 19.83
CA GLY A 221 10.85 -4.41 19.85
C GLY A 221 11.49 -4.44 18.46
N ILE A 222 10.74 -4.12 17.42
CA ILE A 222 11.26 -3.97 16.06
C ILE A 222 11.65 -2.51 15.89
N PHE A 223 12.94 -2.23 16.07
CA PHE A 223 13.46 -0.86 15.98
C PHE A 223 13.83 -0.51 14.53
N ILE A 224 13.13 0.48 14.01
CA ILE A 224 13.40 1.07 12.71
C ILE A 224 14.01 2.45 12.96
N GLU A 225 15.14 2.77 12.30
CA GLU A 225 15.73 4.09 12.41
C GLU A 225 14.70 5.16 12.04
N LYS A 226 14.20 5.88 13.06
CA LYS A 226 13.20 6.95 12.86
C LYS A 226 13.78 8.07 12.00
N TRP A 227 12.88 8.75 11.34
CA TRP A 227 13.16 10.03 10.72
C TRP A 227 13.42 11.05 11.83
N GLU A 228 14.68 11.41 12.04
CA GLU A 228 15.00 12.61 12.82
C GLU A 228 14.77 13.82 11.91
N GLU A 229 13.86 14.72 12.30
CA GLU A 229 13.83 16.04 11.71
C GLU A 229 15.24 16.60 11.84
N GLU A 230 15.96 16.74 10.73
CA GLU A 230 17.07 17.66 10.67
C GLU A 230 16.45 19.01 10.98
N LEU A 231 16.53 19.43 12.25
CA LEU A 231 16.24 20.78 12.66
C LEU A 231 17.04 21.66 11.72
N ALA A 232 16.35 22.27 10.76
CA ALA A 232 16.91 23.27 9.89
C ALA A 232 17.37 24.41 10.81
N ILE A 233 18.68 24.43 11.07
CA ILE A 233 19.36 25.57 11.70
C ILE A 233 19.45 26.68 10.64
#